data_7cabfa059acbf470deb808398fae2d4e
#
_entry.id   7cabfa059acbf470deb808398fae2d4e
#
_cell.length_a   1.000
_cell.length_b   1.000
_cell.length_c   1.000
_cell.angle_alpha   90.00
_cell.angle_beta   90.00
_cell.angle_gamma   90.00
#
_symmetry.space_group_name_H-M   'P 1'
#
loop_
_entity.id
_entity.type
_entity.pdbx_description
1 polymer ?
#
loop_
_entity_poly.entity_id
_entity_poly.type
_entity_poly.pdbx_seq_one_letter_code
_entity_poly.pdbx_strand_id
1 'polypeptide(L)'
;IVDITYLTPENTTFSLSKNGFLEMVSSEDVQPEKLFDDGEGEGAPPPGGPGGPPPHGGGHGHGPGGPGGHGRKEAPPIKYTPDGKRDYGRVLLHRAFPFDHPDGLVSVLQEDGFEIGVIRSIADFDDKTAAILRDALDKTYFIPEITRIYSTKDRFGFVYFKCATDKGDVDFVLRNPFGSII
;
A
#
# COMPACT_ATOMS: atom_id res chain seq x y z
N ILE A 1 11.41 19.09 -5.97
CA ILE A 1 11.55 18.07 -7.05
C ILE A 1 11.60 16.76 -6.34
N VAL A 2 10.65 15.86 -6.63
CA VAL A 2 10.67 14.49 -6.08
C VAL A 2 11.61 13.68 -6.96
N ASP A 3 12.72 13.21 -6.41
CA ASP A 3 13.62 12.32 -7.12
C ASP A 3 13.06 10.90 -7.12
N ILE A 4 12.80 10.36 -8.30
CA ILE A 4 12.30 9.00 -8.46
C ILE A 4 13.49 8.04 -8.52
N THR A 5 13.55 7.10 -7.59
CA THR A 5 14.51 6.01 -7.62
C THR A 5 14.07 4.94 -8.61
N TYR A 6 14.86 4.69 -9.65
CA TYR A 6 14.58 3.63 -10.61
C TYR A 6 15.27 2.32 -10.19
N LEU A 7 14.48 1.26 -10.12
CA LEU A 7 14.93 -0.09 -9.83
C LEU A 7 15.19 -0.85 -11.12
N THR A 8 16.43 -1.31 -11.28
CA THR A 8 16.93 -1.97 -12.49
C THR A 8 17.57 -3.31 -12.15
N PRO A 9 17.82 -4.20 -13.12
CA PRO A 9 18.54 -5.46 -12.88
C PRO A 9 19.94 -5.28 -12.29
N GLU A 10 20.59 -4.12 -12.54
CA GLU A 10 21.94 -3.84 -12.06
C GLU A 10 21.96 -3.46 -10.57
N ASN A 11 20.91 -2.79 -10.09
CA ASN A 11 20.88 -2.31 -8.71
C ASN A 11 19.93 -3.11 -7.81
N THR A 12 19.06 -3.97 -8.35
CA THR A 12 18.01 -4.63 -7.57
C THR A 12 17.87 -6.10 -7.95
N THR A 13 17.69 -6.94 -6.93
CA THR A 13 17.41 -8.36 -7.07
C THR A 13 16.09 -8.70 -6.39
N PHE A 14 15.23 -9.41 -7.09
CA PHE A 14 13.97 -9.93 -6.57
C PHE A 14 14.05 -11.44 -6.38
N SER A 15 13.41 -11.94 -5.32
CA SER A 15 13.32 -13.36 -5.01
C SER A 15 12.00 -13.69 -4.32
N LEU A 16 11.69 -14.97 -4.23
CA LEU A 16 10.55 -15.43 -3.42
C LEU A 16 11.05 -16.01 -2.11
N SER A 17 10.42 -15.61 -1.02
CA SER A 17 10.60 -16.23 0.30
C SER A 17 10.12 -17.69 0.31
N LYS A 18 10.43 -18.42 1.36
CA LYS A 18 9.92 -19.80 1.56
C LYS A 18 8.39 -19.87 1.58
N ASN A 19 7.73 -18.78 1.92
CA ASN A 19 6.26 -18.66 1.98
C ASN A 19 5.65 -18.09 0.68
N GLY A 20 6.48 -17.87 -0.37
CA GLY A 20 6.02 -17.35 -1.67
C GLY A 20 5.76 -15.85 -1.70
N PHE A 21 6.22 -15.09 -0.71
CA PHE A 21 6.18 -13.62 -0.75
C PHE A 21 7.34 -13.07 -1.56
N LEU A 22 7.09 -11.98 -2.28
CA LEU A 22 8.14 -11.26 -2.99
C LEU A 22 9.06 -10.54 -2.01
N GLU A 23 10.35 -10.76 -2.15
CA GLU A 23 11.42 -10.10 -1.37
C GLU A 23 12.36 -9.36 -2.30
N MET A 24 12.95 -8.27 -1.79
CA MET A 24 13.84 -7.41 -2.56
C MET A 24 15.12 -7.06 -1.79
N VAL A 25 16.24 -7.11 -2.52
CA VAL A 25 17.52 -6.58 -2.10
C VAL A 25 17.99 -5.57 -3.13
N SER A 26 18.47 -4.40 -2.71
CA SER A 26 18.93 -3.35 -3.64
C SER A 26 20.17 -2.64 -3.12
N SER A 27 21.02 -2.15 -4.04
CA SER A 27 22.09 -1.21 -3.72
C SER A 27 21.56 0.20 -3.44
N GLU A 28 20.31 0.49 -3.84
CA GLU A 28 19.62 1.73 -3.51
C GLU A 28 19.11 1.70 -2.07
N ASP A 29 19.67 2.55 -1.21
CA ASP A 29 19.26 2.71 0.18
C ASP A 29 18.32 3.90 0.34
N VAL A 30 17.05 3.69 -0.07
CA VAL A 30 16.01 4.70 0.00
C VAL A 30 15.43 4.73 1.40
N GLN A 31 15.61 5.85 2.08
CA GLN A 31 15.06 6.09 3.42
C GLN A 31 13.71 6.79 3.28
N PRO A 32 12.71 6.46 4.12
CA PRO A 32 11.53 7.31 4.23
C PRO A 32 12.01 8.69 4.67
N GLU A 33 12.01 9.65 3.76
CA GLU A 33 12.13 11.04 4.19
C GLU A 33 11.01 11.27 5.17
N LYS A 34 11.29 11.90 6.30
CA LYS A 34 10.27 12.41 7.20
C LYS A 34 9.56 13.52 6.43
N LEU A 35 8.59 13.12 5.61
CA LEU A 35 7.75 14.01 4.78
C LEU A 35 6.93 14.98 5.64
N PHE A 36 6.87 14.71 6.94
CA PHE A 36 6.37 15.60 7.94
C PHE A 36 7.45 15.69 9.04
N ASP A 37 8.37 16.62 8.87
CA ASP A 37 8.94 17.28 10.02
C ASP A 37 7.74 17.97 10.68
N ASP A 38 7.11 17.25 11.60
CA ASP A 38 6.23 17.86 12.60
C ASP A 38 7.18 18.76 13.39
N GLY A 39 7.45 19.94 12.80
CA GLY A 39 8.24 20.95 13.44
C GLY A 39 7.70 21.06 14.87
N GLU A 40 8.45 20.55 15.81
CA GLU A 40 8.32 20.96 17.19
C GLU A 40 8.58 22.47 17.16
N GLY A 41 7.52 23.19 16.76
CA GLY A 41 7.43 24.59 17.04
C GLY A 41 7.53 24.68 18.55
N GLU A 42 8.70 25.05 19.06
CA GLU A 42 8.80 25.65 20.37
C GLU A 42 7.75 26.75 20.40
N GLY A 43 6.56 26.38 20.89
CA GLY A 43 5.48 27.31 21.17
C GLY A 43 5.99 28.27 22.23
N ALA A 44 6.45 29.41 21.77
CA ALA A 44 6.63 30.55 22.67
C ALA A 44 5.32 30.70 23.48
N PRO A 45 5.37 30.78 24.79
CA PRO A 45 4.17 30.96 25.61
C PRO A 45 3.46 32.25 25.15
N PRO A 46 2.13 32.25 24.99
CA PRO A 46 1.40 33.43 24.59
C PRO A 46 1.64 34.52 25.64
N PRO A 47 1.82 35.80 25.22
CA PRO A 47 2.00 36.92 26.12
C PRO A 47 0.77 37.03 27.06
N GLY A 48 1.03 37.03 28.35
CA GLY A 48 0.00 37.07 29.40
C GLY A 48 -0.96 38.25 29.19
N GLY A 49 -2.24 37.96 28.96
CA GLY A 49 -3.31 38.93 29.04
C GLY A 49 -3.68 39.24 30.48
N PRO A 50 -4.11 40.48 30.83
CA PRO A 50 -4.38 40.89 32.18
C PRO A 50 -5.68 40.28 32.73
N GLY A 51 -5.53 39.70 33.90
CA GLY A 51 -6.49 39.45 34.97
C GLY A 51 -7.97 39.24 34.65
N GLY A 52 -8.41 37.99 34.66
CA GLY A 52 -9.80 37.64 34.89
C GLY A 52 -9.99 36.98 36.25
N PRO A 53 -11.16 37.15 36.94
CA PRO A 53 -11.41 36.70 38.29
C PRO A 53 -11.47 35.16 38.40
N PRO A 54 -11.23 34.60 39.63
CA PRO A 54 -11.16 33.14 39.81
C PRO A 54 -12.54 32.49 39.68
N PRO A 55 -12.66 31.33 39.04
CA PRO A 55 -13.90 30.57 39.02
C PRO A 55 -14.04 29.77 40.32
N HIS A 56 -15.24 29.86 40.91
CA HIS A 56 -15.71 29.08 42.05
C HIS A 56 -15.80 27.58 41.67
N GLY A 57 -15.51 26.76 42.67
CA GLY A 57 -15.39 25.32 42.61
C GLY A 57 -16.68 24.54 42.34
N GLY A 58 -16.47 23.27 42.06
CA GLY A 58 -17.42 22.17 42.26
C GLY A 58 -17.83 21.45 41.00
N GLY A 59 -17.50 20.15 40.90
CA GLY A 59 -18.12 19.26 39.96
C GLY A 59 -17.23 18.05 39.63
N HIS A 60 -17.41 16.96 40.38
CA HIS A 60 -16.89 15.64 40.03
C HIS A 60 -17.55 15.18 38.71
N GLY A 61 -16.74 15.02 37.64
CA GLY A 61 -17.14 14.38 36.41
C GLY A 61 -16.15 13.28 36.06
N HIS A 62 -16.53 12.01 36.28
CA HIS A 62 -15.87 10.86 35.70
C HIS A 62 -16.09 10.89 34.18
N GLY A 63 -15.09 11.32 33.40
CA GLY A 63 -15.06 11.15 31.98
C GLY A 63 -14.68 9.70 31.64
N PRO A 64 -15.39 9.03 30.68
CA PRO A 64 -14.98 7.70 30.21
C PRO A 64 -13.63 7.82 29.49
N GLY A 65 -12.72 6.88 29.83
CA GLY A 65 -11.37 6.82 29.31
C GLY A 65 -11.32 6.93 27.79
N GLY A 66 -10.50 7.84 27.28
CA GLY A 66 -10.22 7.98 25.86
C GLY A 66 -9.59 6.70 25.31
N PRO A 67 -9.86 6.34 24.03
CA PRO A 67 -9.27 5.18 23.41
C PRO A 67 -7.76 5.30 23.41
N GLY A 68 -7.11 4.25 23.92
CA GLY A 68 -5.67 4.16 24.09
C GLY A 68 -4.91 4.58 22.83
N GLY A 69 -3.87 5.39 23.05
CA GLY A 69 -2.95 5.81 22.01
C GLY A 69 -2.45 4.58 21.25
N HIS A 70 -2.66 4.57 19.93
CA HIS A 70 -2.02 3.60 19.06
C HIS A 70 -0.52 3.87 19.14
N GLY A 71 0.19 3.05 19.94
CA GLY A 71 1.64 3.07 19.96
C GLY A 71 2.13 2.98 18.51
N ARG A 72 2.88 3.99 18.08
CA ARG A 72 3.62 3.92 16.81
C ARG A 72 4.44 2.62 16.88
N LYS A 73 4.13 1.65 16.01
CA LYS A 73 4.99 0.49 15.84
C LYS A 73 6.33 1.04 15.36
N GLU A 74 7.37 0.82 16.13
CA GLU A 74 8.72 1.15 15.68
C GLU A 74 8.94 0.50 14.32
N ALA A 75 9.51 1.27 13.38
CA ALA A 75 9.87 0.73 12.08
C ALA A 75 10.85 -0.44 12.28
N PRO A 76 10.70 -1.55 11.55
CA PRO A 76 11.59 -2.67 11.68
C PRO A 76 13.04 -2.24 11.39
N PRO A 77 14.03 -2.82 12.09
CA PRO A 77 15.43 -2.44 11.91
C PRO A 77 15.87 -2.68 10.46
N ILE A 78 16.59 -1.71 9.90
CA ILE A 78 17.15 -1.81 8.55
C ILE A 78 18.17 -2.94 8.53
N LYS A 79 18.05 -3.84 7.55
CA LYS A 79 18.95 -4.97 7.34
C LYS A 79 19.80 -4.73 6.11
N TYR A 80 21.04 -5.22 6.18
CA TYR A 80 21.95 -5.22 5.05
C TYR A 80 22.50 -6.62 4.82
N THR A 81 22.74 -6.95 3.56
CA THR A 81 23.40 -8.16 3.15
C THR A 81 24.92 -8.06 3.41
N PRO A 82 25.67 -9.18 3.43
CA PRO A 82 27.11 -9.15 3.64
C PRO A 82 27.90 -8.34 2.59
N ASP A 83 27.35 -8.15 1.38
CA ASP A 83 27.89 -7.32 0.31
C ASP A 83 27.43 -5.85 0.38
N GLY A 84 26.77 -5.45 1.48
CA GLY A 84 26.40 -4.07 1.79
C GLY A 84 25.14 -3.56 1.10
N LYS A 85 24.38 -4.42 0.43
CA LYS A 85 23.08 -4.04 -0.15
C LYS A 85 22.00 -4.03 0.92
N ARG A 86 21.04 -3.13 0.77
CA ARG A 86 19.88 -3.08 1.66
C ARG A 86 18.93 -4.23 1.38
N ASP A 87 18.61 -4.99 2.42
CA ASP A 87 17.59 -6.02 2.41
C ASP A 87 16.27 -5.40 2.89
N TYR A 88 15.35 -5.18 1.96
CA TYR A 88 14.03 -4.63 2.23
C TYR A 88 13.04 -5.69 2.73
N GLY A 89 13.43 -6.98 2.66
CA GLY A 89 12.53 -8.08 2.97
C GLY A 89 11.34 -8.12 2.02
N ARG A 90 10.15 -8.34 2.56
CA ARG A 90 8.93 -8.40 1.78
C ARG A 90 8.56 -7.05 1.20
N VAL A 91 8.21 -7.06 -0.09
CA VAL A 91 7.75 -5.89 -0.82
C VAL A 91 6.44 -6.16 -1.55
N LEU A 92 5.74 -5.09 -1.86
CA LEU A 92 4.48 -5.09 -2.61
C LEU A 92 4.69 -4.37 -3.93
N LEU A 93 3.94 -4.77 -4.96
CA LEU A 93 4.00 -4.15 -6.28
C LEU A 93 2.68 -3.47 -6.62
N HIS A 94 2.76 -2.23 -7.13
CA HIS A 94 1.61 -1.50 -7.64
C HIS A 94 1.84 -1.04 -9.07
N ARG A 95 0.87 -1.30 -9.95
CA ARG A 95 0.87 -0.80 -11.34
C ARG A 95 0.41 0.65 -11.36
N ALA A 96 1.21 1.55 -11.96
CA ALA A 96 0.76 2.93 -12.22
C ALA A 96 -0.34 2.97 -13.30
N PHE A 97 -0.24 2.09 -14.31
CA PHE A 97 -1.18 2.01 -15.43
C PHE A 97 -1.64 0.55 -15.64
N PRO A 98 -2.59 0.05 -14.82
CA PRO A 98 -2.94 -1.37 -14.82
C PRO A 98 -3.61 -1.86 -16.12
N PHE A 99 -4.23 -0.97 -16.88
CA PHE A 99 -4.96 -1.32 -18.10
C PHE A 99 -4.16 -1.06 -19.39
N ASP A 100 -3.47 0.08 -19.47
CA ASP A 100 -2.77 0.50 -20.70
C ASP A 100 -1.36 -0.07 -20.79
N HIS A 101 -0.65 -0.13 -19.66
CA HIS A 101 0.75 -0.56 -19.57
C HIS A 101 0.97 -1.45 -18.33
N PRO A 102 0.45 -2.70 -18.35
CA PRO A 102 0.46 -3.56 -17.15
C PRO A 102 1.87 -3.95 -16.67
N ASP A 103 2.86 -3.96 -17.55
CA ASP A 103 4.26 -4.28 -17.25
C ASP A 103 5.17 -3.04 -17.12
N GLY A 104 4.59 -1.84 -17.25
CA GLY A 104 5.35 -0.57 -17.20
C GLY A 104 5.02 0.27 -15.97
N LEU A 105 6.01 1.00 -15.46
CA LEU A 105 5.91 1.89 -14.31
C LEU A 105 5.25 1.21 -13.10
N VAL A 106 5.97 0.21 -12.58
CA VAL A 106 5.53 -0.54 -11.40
C VAL A 106 6.23 0.01 -10.16
N SER A 107 5.46 0.58 -9.25
CA SER A 107 5.96 1.02 -7.94
C SER A 107 6.22 -0.18 -7.05
N VAL A 108 7.34 -0.15 -6.36
CA VAL A 108 7.74 -1.12 -5.34
C VAL A 108 7.64 -0.49 -3.97
N LEU A 109 6.82 -1.07 -3.11
CA LEU A 109 6.50 -0.51 -1.79
C LEU A 109 6.92 -1.47 -0.67
N GLN A 110 7.27 -0.91 0.47
CA GLN A 110 7.34 -1.65 1.74
C GLN A 110 5.93 -2.00 2.23
N GLU A 111 5.85 -2.90 3.21
CA GLU A 111 4.56 -3.32 3.79
C GLU A 111 3.78 -2.18 4.48
N ASP A 112 4.47 -1.12 4.90
CA ASP A 112 3.87 0.10 5.48
C ASP A 112 3.36 1.09 4.43
N GLY A 113 3.58 0.79 3.13
CA GLY A 113 3.16 1.61 1.99
C GLY A 113 4.20 2.62 1.52
N PHE A 114 5.40 2.65 2.13
CA PHE A 114 6.48 3.51 1.67
C PHE A 114 7.01 3.05 0.29
N GLU A 115 7.07 3.96 -0.68
CA GLU A 115 7.61 3.66 -2.01
C GLU A 115 9.14 3.67 -1.98
N ILE A 116 9.73 2.52 -2.31
CA ILE A 116 11.18 2.37 -2.41
C ILE A 116 11.67 2.89 -3.76
N GLY A 117 10.91 2.62 -4.82
CA GLY A 117 11.27 3.03 -6.17
C GLY A 117 10.34 2.46 -7.23
N VAL A 118 10.68 2.72 -8.49
CA VAL A 118 9.85 2.38 -9.65
C VAL A 118 10.63 1.52 -10.64
N ILE A 119 10.05 0.41 -11.04
CA ILE A 119 10.49 -0.39 -12.19
C ILE A 119 9.90 0.26 -13.44
N ARG A 120 10.74 0.68 -14.40
CA ARG A 120 10.27 1.26 -15.67
C ARG A 120 9.56 0.24 -16.55
N SER A 121 10.14 -0.95 -16.66
CA SER A 121 9.58 -2.07 -17.41
C SER A 121 10.01 -3.38 -16.79
N ILE A 122 9.06 -4.29 -16.59
CA ILE A 122 9.38 -5.66 -16.15
C ILE A 122 10.22 -6.40 -17.19
N ALA A 123 10.10 -6.04 -18.47
CA ALA A 123 10.86 -6.65 -19.55
C ALA A 123 12.37 -6.34 -19.51
N ASP A 124 12.81 -5.37 -18.69
CA ASP A 124 14.23 -5.07 -18.49
C ASP A 124 14.93 -6.15 -17.63
N PHE A 125 14.17 -6.94 -16.87
CA PHE A 125 14.67 -8.04 -16.05
C PHE A 125 14.76 -9.34 -16.84
N ASP A 126 15.58 -10.28 -16.35
CA ASP A 126 15.64 -11.63 -16.92
C ASP A 126 14.27 -12.35 -16.82
N ASP A 127 14.07 -13.35 -17.67
CA ASP A 127 12.79 -14.07 -17.80
C ASP A 127 12.29 -14.65 -16.47
N LYS A 128 13.19 -15.12 -15.61
CA LYS A 128 12.83 -15.70 -14.31
C LYS A 128 12.32 -14.63 -13.36
N THR A 129 13.03 -13.51 -13.25
CA THR A 129 12.66 -12.38 -12.41
C THR A 129 11.38 -11.74 -12.94
N ALA A 130 11.26 -11.54 -14.26
CA ALA A 130 10.06 -11.02 -14.90
C ALA A 130 8.82 -11.89 -14.59
N ALA A 131 8.97 -13.22 -14.62
CA ALA A 131 7.88 -14.14 -14.29
C ALA A 131 7.45 -14.00 -12.81
N ILE A 132 8.40 -13.87 -11.88
CA ILE A 132 8.13 -13.66 -10.44
C ILE A 132 7.39 -12.34 -10.22
N LEU A 133 7.80 -11.26 -10.89
CA LEU A 133 7.18 -9.94 -10.77
C LEU A 133 5.75 -9.94 -11.31
N ARG A 134 5.52 -10.58 -12.49
CA ARG A 134 4.17 -10.72 -13.05
C ARG A 134 3.25 -11.54 -12.15
N ASP A 135 3.73 -12.67 -11.64
CA ASP A 135 2.95 -13.51 -10.71
C ASP A 135 2.57 -12.75 -9.42
N ALA A 136 3.49 -11.93 -8.89
CA ALA A 136 3.21 -11.08 -7.73
C ALA A 136 2.16 -9.99 -8.04
N LEU A 137 2.24 -9.38 -9.22
CA LEU A 137 1.24 -8.40 -9.69
C LEU A 137 -0.13 -9.05 -9.93
N ASP A 138 -0.18 -10.24 -10.53
CA ASP A 138 -1.42 -10.94 -10.81
C ASP A 138 -2.14 -11.39 -9.53
N LYS A 139 -1.40 -11.68 -8.48
CA LYS A 139 -1.96 -11.92 -7.15
C LYS A 139 -2.53 -10.65 -6.51
N THR A 140 -1.91 -9.51 -6.75
CA THR A 140 -2.38 -8.21 -6.23
C THR A 140 -3.58 -7.68 -7.03
N TYR A 141 -3.54 -7.82 -8.34
CA TYR A 141 -4.57 -7.36 -9.28
C TYR A 141 -5.37 -8.55 -9.83
N PHE A 142 -5.97 -9.32 -8.94
CA PHE A 142 -6.84 -10.41 -9.35
C PHE A 142 -8.15 -9.84 -9.90
N ILE A 143 -8.17 -9.58 -11.21
CA ILE A 143 -9.35 -9.10 -11.93
C ILE A 143 -9.84 -10.23 -12.85
N PRO A 144 -10.84 -11.03 -12.43
CA PRO A 144 -11.40 -12.06 -13.28
C PRO A 144 -12.26 -11.42 -14.38
N GLU A 145 -12.07 -11.87 -15.63
CA GLU A 145 -12.90 -11.45 -16.75
C GLU A 145 -14.14 -12.33 -16.84
N ILE A 146 -15.34 -11.72 -16.86
CA ILE A 146 -16.60 -12.46 -17.00
C ILE A 146 -16.71 -12.94 -18.45
N THR A 147 -16.64 -14.24 -18.64
CA THR A 147 -16.79 -14.88 -19.96
C THR A 147 -18.23 -15.28 -20.25
N ARG A 148 -19.04 -15.54 -19.22
CA ARG A 148 -20.45 -15.92 -19.35
C ARG A 148 -21.24 -15.60 -18.09
N ILE A 149 -22.48 -15.11 -18.30
CA ILE A 149 -23.47 -14.93 -17.22
C ILE A 149 -24.45 -16.11 -17.28
N TYR A 150 -24.51 -16.93 -16.22
CA TYR A 150 -25.43 -18.05 -16.11
C TYR A 150 -26.82 -17.62 -15.69
N SER A 151 -26.89 -16.72 -14.70
CA SER A 151 -28.16 -16.20 -14.22
C SER A 151 -28.00 -14.88 -13.48
N THR A 152 -29.08 -14.09 -13.51
CA THR A 152 -29.23 -12.87 -12.71
C THR A 152 -30.55 -12.94 -11.94
N LYS A 153 -30.55 -12.43 -10.69
CA LYS A 153 -31.78 -12.30 -9.86
C LYS A 153 -31.77 -10.92 -9.21
N ASP A 154 -32.83 -10.15 -9.43
CA ASP A 154 -33.06 -8.89 -8.72
C ASP A 154 -33.85 -9.16 -7.45
N ARG A 155 -33.38 -8.64 -6.31
CA ARG A 155 -34.07 -8.66 -5.03
C ARG A 155 -33.76 -7.40 -4.24
N PHE A 156 -34.77 -6.59 -3.98
CA PHE A 156 -34.66 -5.40 -3.10
C PHE A 156 -33.56 -4.41 -3.49
N GLY A 157 -33.35 -4.18 -4.80
CA GLY A 157 -32.31 -3.29 -5.31
C GLY A 157 -30.89 -3.89 -5.31
N PHE A 158 -30.79 -5.20 -5.09
CA PHE A 158 -29.57 -5.98 -5.27
C PHE A 158 -29.72 -6.94 -6.43
N VAL A 159 -28.75 -6.96 -7.32
CA VAL A 159 -28.68 -7.94 -8.42
C VAL A 159 -27.62 -8.98 -8.11
N TYR A 160 -28.07 -10.22 -8.02
CA TYR A 160 -27.23 -11.41 -7.80
C TYR A 160 -26.82 -11.98 -9.14
N PHE A 161 -25.55 -12.17 -9.36
CA PHE A 161 -24.97 -12.74 -10.56
C PHE A 161 -24.34 -14.10 -10.28
N LYS A 162 -24.56 -15.04 -11.20
CA LYS A 162 -23.78 -16.28 -11.31
C LYS A 162 -23.09 -16.27 -12.64
N CYS A 163 -21.73 -16.30 -12.62
CA CYS A 163 -20.93 -16.10 -13.82
C CYS A 163 -19.80 -17.13 -13.92
N ALA A 164 -19.43 -17.46 -15.17
CA ALA A 164 -18.12 -18.00 -15.46
C ALA A 164 -17.14 -16.87 -15.69
N THR A 165 -15.91 -17.06 -15.24
CA THR A 165 -14.78 -16.17 -15.53
C THR A 165 -13.62 -16.98 -16.11
N ASP A 166 -12.61 -16.28 -16.61
CA ASP A 166 -11.34 -16.87 -17.04
C ASP A 166 -10.57 -17.55 -15.87
N LYS A 167 -10.96 -17.27 -14.62
CA LYS A 167 -10.34 -17.79 -13.38
C LYS A 167 -11.25 -18.79 -12.63
N GLY A 168 -12.41 -19.12 -13.19
CA GLY A 168 -13.40 -20.04 -12.58
C GLY A 168 -14.76 -19.39 -12.37
N ASP A 169 -15.70 -20.16 -11.82
CA ASP A 169 -17.06 -19.68 -11.57
C ASP A 169 -17.09 -18.79 -10.33
N VAL A 170 -17.91 -17.71 -10.39
CA VAL A 170 -18.05 -16.75 -9.31
C VAL A 170 -19.52 -16.35 -9.12
N ASP A 171 -19.93 -16.22 -7.86
CA ASP A 171 -21.20 -15.63 -7.47
C ASP A 171 -20.92 -14.29 -6.78
N PHE A 172 -21.53 -13.22 -7.26
CA PHE A 172 -21.39 -11.89 -6.63
C PHE A 172 -22.69 -11.10 -6.66
N VAL A 173 -22.73 -10.02 -5.87
CA VAL A 173 -23.91 -9.16 -5.71
C VAL A 173 -23.53 -7.72 -5.99
N LEU A 174 -24.30 -7.06 -6.85
CA LEU A 174 -24.19 -5.61 -7.07
C LEU A 174 -25.39 -4.90 -6.43
N ARG A 175 -25.10 -3.83 -5.70
CA ARG A 175 -26.10 -2.87 -5.24
C ARG A 175 -26.18 -1.75 -6.28
N ASN A 176 -27.39 -1.47 -6.76
CA ASN A 176 -27.66 -0.44 -7.77
C ASN A 176 -26.77 -0.60 -9.03
N PRO A 177 -27.05 -1.61 -9.89
CA PRO A 177 -26.21 -1.94 -11.04
C PRO A 177 -26.08 -0.78 -12.04
N PHE A 178 -27.07 0.12 -12.14
CA PHE A 178 -27.05 1.25 -13.06
C PHE A 178 -25.98 2.30 -12.76
N GLY A 179 -25.44 2.32 -11.54
CA GLY A 179 -24.31 3.18 -11.16
C GLY A 179 -22.97 2.46 -11.02
N SER A 180 -22.97 1.13 -11.21
CA SER A 180 -21.79 0.28 -10.95
C SER A 180 -21.26 -0.44 -12.20
N ILE A 181 -21.98 -0.34 -13.30
CA ILE A 181 -21.58 -0.90 -14.61
C ILE A 181 -21.30 0.29 -15.53
N ILE A 182 -20.06 0.38 -15.98
CA ILE A 182 -19.59 1.41 -16.93
C ILE A 182 -19.57 0.80 -18.32
#